data_4dd508a7653e0816f29631cde0e8214a
#
_entry.id   4dd508a7653e0816f29631cde0e8214a
#
_cell.length_a   1.000
_cell.length_b   1.000
_cell.length_c   1.000
_cell.angle_alpha   90.00
_cell.angle_beta   90.00
_cell.angle_gamma   90.00
#
_symmetry.space_group_name_H-M   'P 1'
#
loop_
_entity.id
_entity.type
_entity.pdbx_description
1 polymer ?
#
loop_
_entity_poly.entity_id
_entity_poly.type
_entity_poly.pdbx_seq_one_letter_code
_entity_poly.pdbx_strand_id
1 'polypeptide(L)'
;MRTAWLPKTFVVLRGYTATQLVADLQAGLVVGVVAIPLALAFAIASDVPPERGLVTAAVAGFLISFLGGSRVQIGGPTGAFVVIVAGIVGRYGLDGLTICTVLAGLLLVVMGLARFGAAIKFIPYPVVTGFTSGIALIIFSSQVKELFGLKMGAVPAPFVAKWRALASSLPTASPAAIGVALGSLLVLLLWPRISRRIPGPIVAILLASAAVAVFRLPVETIGSRFGEIHAAIPAPSLPPISAERIRQLFSPAVTVALLAGIESLLSAVVADGMIGSRHKSNVELVGQGIANVASGLFGGIPATGAIARTATNIKNGGRTPVAGMAHAVTVLLVLVFLGRWARYIPMATLGAILTIVAYHMSEWRSFAHLFRTPKSDVAVLLITFFLTVLVDLTVAVQVGVVLAAFLFMKRMADVTNVAAVTRELSDAPDGTMNGDVDGVARRLIPEGVEVYEVNGPFFFGAADKIKDVLHYVAKKPRVFVLRMRNVPMLDASGIRVLDDLYASFRHQGIRFVIAGIQEQPAAALEKAGRFEKYGRENFAASLDDALARASGEAAAAGS
;
A
#
# COMPACT_ATOMS: atom_id res chain seq x y z
N MET A 1 9.00 -26.20 7.98
CA MET A 1 9.69 -24.97 7.56
C MET A 1 10.05 -24.89 6.06
N ARG A 2 10.40 -26.01 5.39
CA ARG A 2 10.82 -26.00 3.97
C ARG A 2 9.76 -25.49 2.96
N THR A 3 8.48 -25.61 3.22
CA THR A 3 7.41 -25.16 2.30
C THR A 3 7.09 -23.65 2.38
N ALA A 4 7.57 -22.94 3.39
CA ALA A 4 7.25 -21.52 3.59
C ALA A 4 7.82 -20.61 2.48
N TRP A 5 9.01 -20.93 1.98
CA TRP A 5 9.75 -20.16 0.97
C TRP A 5 9.57 -20.66 -0.47
N LEU A 6 8.84 -21.75 -0.69
CA LEU A 6 8.59 -22.25 -2.04
C LEU A 6 7.55 -21.38 -2.75
N PRO A 7 7.80 -20.93 -4.01
CA PRO A 7 6.80 -20.30 -4.86
C PRO A 7 5.52 -21.13 -4.95
N LYS A 8 4.39 -20.45 -5.13
CA LYS A 8 3.09 -21.12 -5.23
C LYS A 8 3.00 -22.08 -6.42
N THR A 9 3.73 -21.83 -7.48
CA THR A 9 3.84 -22.69 -8.66
C THR A 9 4.19 -24.13 -8.28
N PHE A 10 5.26 -24.32 -7.50
CA PHE A 10 5.71 -25.65 -7.09
C PHE A 10 4.75 -26.35 -6.12
N VAL A 11 3.91 -25.60 -5.42
CA VAL A 11 2.92 -26.15 -4.48
C VAL A 11 1.65 -26.54 -5.22
N VAL A 12 1.20 -25.72 -6.17
CA VAL A 12 -0.11 -25.89 -6.83
C VAL A 12 -0.04 -26.91 -7.97
N LEU A 13 1.10 -27.04 -8.63
CA LEU A 13 1.26 -28.01 -9.72
C LEU A 13 1.25 -29.48 -9.25
N ARG A 14 1.33 -29.72 -7.93
CA ARG A 14 1.10 -31.06 -7.37
C ARG A 14 -0.39 -31.39 -7.45
N GLY A 15 -0.77 -32.25 -8.41
CA GLY A 15 -2.17 -32.61 -8.67
C GLY A 15 -2.86 -31.74 -9.73
N TYR A 16 -2.08 -31.07 -10.56
CA TYR A 16 -2.57 -30.27 -11.66
C TYR A 16 -3.22 -31.13 -12.76
N THR A 17 -4.43 -30.78 -13.18
CA THR A 17 -5.21 -31.55 -14.15
C THR A 17 -5.22 -30.91 -15.53
N ALA A 18 -5.48 -31.71 -16.58
CA ALA A 18 -5.62 -31.19 -17.95
C ALA A 18 -6.77 -30.19 -18.10
N THR A 19 -7.85 -30.36 -17.34
CA THR A 19 -8.98 -29.43 -17.33
C THR A 19 -8.56 -28.07 -16.76
N GLN A 20 -7.76 -28.07 -15.69
CA GLN A 20 -7.20 -26.84 -15.12
C GLN A 20 -6.24 -26.17 -16.10
N LEU A 21 -5.41 -26.95 -16.83
CA LEU A 21 -4.51 -26.40 -17.84
C LEU A 21 -5.29 -25.64 -18.93
N VAL A 22 -6.36 -26.24 -19.47
CA VAL A 22 -7.18 -25.58 -20.51
C VAL A 22 -7.80 -24.30 -19.98
N ALA A 23 -8.35 -24.30 -18.75
CA ALA A 23 -8.94 -23.12 -18.14
C ALA A 23 -7.88 -22.01 -17.91
N ASP A 24 -6.70 -22.37 -17.39
CA ASP A 24 -5.62 -21.42 -17.17
C ASP A 24 -5.05 -20.85 -18.48
N LEU A 25 -4.91 -21.66 -19.53
CA LEU A 25 -4.49 -21.20 -20.87
C LEU A 25 -5.52 -20.23 -21.47
N GLN A 26 -6.80 -20.54 -21.37
CA GLN A 26 -7.87 -19.64 -21.85
C GLN A 26 -7.87 -18.31 -21.08
N ALA A 27 -7.80 -18.37 -19.75
CA ALA A 27 -7.73 -17.17 -18.91
C ALA A 27 -6.47 -16.35 -19.23
N GLY A 28 -5.32 -16.99 -19.34
CA GLY A 28 -4.06 -16.36 -19.67
C GLY A 28 -4.08 -15.67 -21.04
N LEU A 29 -4.66 -16.31 -22.05
CA LEU A 29 -4.84 -15.74 -23.39
C LEU A 29 -5.69 -14.46 -23.32
N VAL A 30 -6.86 -14.52 -22.67
CA VAL A 30 -7.76 -13.36 -22.53
C VAL A 30 -7.05 -12.21 -21.83
N VAL A 31 -6.35 -12.49 -20.72
CA VAL A 31 -5.63 -11.45 -19.96
C VAL A 31 -4.43 -10.92 -20.75
N GLY A 32 -3.72 -11.78 -21.50
CA GLY A 32 -2.62 -11.37 -22.38
C GLY A 32 -3.08 -10.35 -23.41
N VAL A 33 -4.19 -10.65 -24.06
CA VAL A 33 -4.84 -9.78 -25.05
C VAL A 33 -5.26 -8.43 -24.43
N VAL A 34 -5.80 -8.43 -23.20
CA VAL A 34 -6.13 -7.18 -22.45
C VAL A 34 -4.87 -6.38 -22.09
N ALA A 35 -3.78 -7.06 -21.78
CA ALA A 35 -2.57 -6.40 -21.28
C ALA A 35 -1.82 -5.63 -22.37
N ILE A 36 -1.93 -6.02 -23.65
CA ILE A 36 -1.19 -5.43 -24.75
C ILE A 36 -1.44 -3.92 -24.91
N PRO A 37 -2.69 -3.45 -25.06
CA PRO A 37 -2.97 -2.02 -25.15
C PRO A 37 -2.47 -1.24 -23.94
N LEU A 38 -2.64 -1.81 -22.76
CA LEU A 38 -2.25 -1.17 -21.50
C LEU A 38 -0.72 -1.07 -21.38
N ALA A 39 0.01 -2.11 -21.76
CA ALA A 39 1.46 -2.13 -21.70
C ALA A 39 2.07 -1.08 -22.65
N LEU A 40 1.56 -0.98 -23.87
CA LEU A 40 1.93 0.05 -24.84
C LEU A 40 1.63 1.46 -24.28
N ALA A 41 0.42 1.66 -23.80
CA ALA A 41 -0.05 2.94 -23.32
C ALA A 41 0.73 3.41 -22.07
N PHE A 42 1.05 2.52 -21.13
CA PHE A 42 1.84 2.87 -19.94
C PHE A 42 3.30 3.24 -20.30
N ALA A 43 3.92 2.51 -21.23
CA ALA A 43 5.25 2.84 -21.69
C ALA A 43 5.27 4.24 -22.33
N ILE A 44 4.36 4.50 -23.28
CA ILE A 44 4.23 5.80 -23.97
C ILE A 44 3.96 6.93 -22.97
N ALA A 45 3.04 6.74 -22.03
CA ALA A 45 2.72 7.74 -21.02
C ALA A 45 3.88 8.01 -20.04
N SER A 46 4.85 7.09 -20.00
CA SER A 46 6.07 7.21 -19.20
C SER A 46 7.27 7.78 -20.01
N ASP A 47 7.04 8.30 -21.22
CA ASP A 47 8.09 8.75 -22.15
C ASP A 47 9.12 7.67 -22.49
N VAL A 48 8.65 6.40 -22.59
CA VAL A 48 9.48 5.23 -22.90
C VAL A 48 8.98 4.60 -24.20
N PRO A 49 9.87 4.04 -25.04
CA PRO A 49 9.47 3.32 -26.24
C PRO A 49 8.41 2.24 -25.95
N PRO A 50 7.35 2.12 -26.76
CA PRO A 50 6.19 1.29 -26.47
C PRO A 50 6.53 -0.21 -26.30
N GLU A 51 7.52 -0.73 -27.02
CA GLU A 51 7.97 -2.11 -26.91
C GLU A 51 8.48 -2.46 -25.50
N ARG A 52 9.06 -1.53 -24.76
CA ARG A 52 9.55 -1.76 -23.39
C ARG A 52 8.42 -2.15 -22.43
N GLY A 53 7.21 -1.62 -22.65
CA GLY A 53 6.03 -2.04 -21.90
C GLY A 53 5.64 -3.49 -22.18
N LEU A 54 5.69 -3.94 -23.44
CA LEU A 54 5.43 -5.32 -23.82
C LEU A 54 6.50 -6.27 -23.30
N VAL A 55 7.78 -5.88 -23.38
CA VAL A 55 8.91 -6.64 -22.80
C VAL A 55 8.70 -6.83 -21.30
N THR A 56 8.30 -5.77 -20.59
CA THR A 56 7.98 -5.87 -19.15
C THR A 56 6.85 -6.84 -18.89
N ALA A 57 5.75 -6.76 -19.66
CA ALA A 57 4.61 -7.65 -19.48
C ALA A 57 4.96 -9.12 -19.77
N ALA A 58 5.84 -9.37 -20.74
CA ALA A 58 6.32 -10.71 -21.06
C ALA A 58 7.33 -11.22 -20.01
N VAL A 59 8.44 -10.52 -19.78
CA VAL A 59 9.53 -10.98 -18.91
C VAL A 59 9.14 -10.94 -17.45
N ALA A 60 8.75 -9.77 -16.95
CA ALA A 60 8.40 -9.64 -15.54
C ALA A 60 7.07 -10.34 -15.24
N GLY A 61 6.07 -10.28 -16.12
CA GLY A 61 4.81 -11.00 -15.95
C GLY A 61 4.98 -12.49 -15.80
N PHE A 62 5.88 -13.11 -16.59
CA PHE A 62 6.24 -14.52 -16.48
C PHE A 62 6.87 -14.83 -15.12
N LEU A 63 7.92 -14.08 -14.74
CA LEU A 63 8.67 -14.32 -13.50
C LEU A 63 7.84 -14.07 -12.24
N ILE A 64 6.97 -13.05 -12.23
CA ILE A 64 6.03 -12.79 -11.13
C ILE A 64 5.11 -14.00 -10.93
N SER A 65 4.56 -14.53 -12.01
CA SER A 65 3.67 -15.69 -11.92
C SER A 65 4.43 -16.96 -11.55
N PHE A 66 5.63 -17.17 -12.07
CA PHE A 66 6.43 -18.38 -11.83
C PHE A 66 7.04 -18.42 -10.42
N LEU A 67 7.59 -17.29 -9.93
CA LEU A 67 8.31 -17.20 -8.66
C LEU A 67 7.46 -16.63 -7.52
N GLY A 68 6.28 -16.10 -7.81
CA GLY A 68 5.44 -15.38 -6.86
C GLY A 68 4.83 -16.25 -5.76
N GLY A 69 4.34 -15.58 -4.74
CA GLY A 69 3.64 -16.16 -3.59
C GLY A 69 2.13 -16.27 -3.78
N SER A 70 1.55 -15.70 -4.84
CA SER A 70 0.12 -15.77 -5.18
C SER A 70 -0.16 -16.89 -6.17
N ARG A 71 -1.39 -17.42 -6.14
CA ARG A 71 -1.82 -18.49 -7.09
C ARG A 71 -2.25 -17.95 -8.45
N VAL A 72 -2.76 -16.73 -8.51
CA VAL A 72 -3.51 -16.21 -9.66
C VAL A 72 -3.12 -14.80 -10.06
N GLN A 73 -2.11 -14.22 -9.40
CA GLN A 73 -1.69 -12.86 -9.66
C GLN A 73 -1.10 -12.71 -11.05
N ILE A 74 -1.51 -11.65 -11.72
CA ILE A 74 -0.95 -11.24 -13.01
C ILE A 74 -0.06 -10.03 -12.76
N GLY A 75 1.20 -10.15 -13.13
CA GLY A 75 2.18 -9.06 -13.04
C GLY A 75 2.43 -8.36 -14.37
N GLY A 76 3.08 -7.21 -14.30
CA GLY A 76 3.50 -6.43 -15.46
C GLY A 76 3.50 -4.93 -15.20
N PRO A 77 3.63 -4.07 -16.22
CA PRO A 77 3.59 -2.63 -16.06
C PRO A 77 2.20 -2.18 -15.61
N THR A 78 2.15 -1.20 -14.70
CA THR A 78 0.89 -0.61 -14.19
C THR A 78 0.89 0.90 -14.32
N GLY A 79 -0.30 1.49 -14.27
CA GLY A 79 -0.47 2.95 -14.30
C GLY A 79 0.22 3.67 -13.14
N ALA A 80 0.37 3.01 -11.99
CA ALA A 80 1.01 3.60 -10.82
C ALA A 80 2.47 4.02 -11.08
N PHE A 81 3.16 3.32 -11.97
CA PHE A 81 4.54 3.67 -12.29
C PHE A 81 4.68 4.78 -13.33
N VAL A 82 3.63 5.13 -14.07
CA VAL A 82 3.72 6.09 -15.18
C VAL A 82 4.40 7.39 -14.76
N VAL A 83 3.96 7.96 -13.66
CA VAL A 83 4.47 9.27 -13.18
C VAL A 83 5.93 9.17 -12.73
N ILE A 84 6.27 8.13 -11.95
CA ILE A 84 7.62 7.98 -11.40
C ILE A 84 8.62 7.60 -12.51
N VAL A 85 8.21 6.74 -13.44
CA VAL A 85 9.05 6.34 -14.59
C VAL A 85 9.31 7.55 -15.50
N ALA A 86 8.28 8.33 -15.85
CA ALA A 86 8.46 9.56 -16.61
C ALA A 86 9.41 10.55 -15.90
N GLY A 87 9.30 10.68 -14.58
CA GLY A 87 10.21 11.52 -13.79
C GLY A 87 11.66 11.02 -13.80
N ILE A 88 11.88 9.71 -13.72
CA ILE A 88 13.20 9.09 -13.77
C ILE A 88 13.79 9.26 -15.18
N VAL A 89 13.02 8.98 -16.23
CA VAL A 89 13.47 9.11 -17.62
C VAL A 89 13.82 10.56 -17.94
N GLY A 90 12.98 11.51 -17.52
CA GLY A 90 13.24 12.94 -17.77
C GLY A 90 14.49 13.48 -17.10
N ARG A 91 14.91 12.91 -15.95
CA ARG A 91 16.10 13.36 -15.21
C ARG A 91 17.36 12.56 -15.50
N TYR A 92 17.22 11.25 -15.71
CA TYR A 92 18.34 10.31 -15.74
C TYR A 92 18.40 9.48 -17.03
N GLY A 93 17.46 9.68 -17.95
CA GLY A 93 17.37 8.94 -19.20
C GLY A 93 16.96 7.48 -19.02
N LEU A 94 17.00 6.73 -20.12
CA LEU A 94 16.63 5.30 -20.13
C LEU A 94 17.63 4.43 -19.36
N ASP A 95 18.91 4.80 -19.36
CA ASP A 95 19.95 4.11 -18.57
C ASP A 95 19.68 4.25 -17.08
N GLY A 96 19.30 5.45 -16.63
CA GLY A 96 18.89 5.69 -15.25
C GLY A 96 17.67 4.88 -14.86
N LEU A 97 16.70 4.74 -15.76
CA LEU A 97 15.53 3.88 -15.53
C LEU A 97 15.91 2.41 -15.35
N THR A 98 16.80 1.89 -16.21
CA THR A 98 17.30 0.50 -16.11
C THR A 98 17.96 0.26 -14.76
N ILE A 99 18.92 1.12 -14.36
CA ILE A 99 19.61 1.01 -13.06
C ILE A 99 18.62 1.12 -11.91
N CYS A 100 17.68 2.07 -11.96
CA CYS A 100 16.67 2.26 -10.92
C CYS A 100 15.76 1.03 -10.78
N THR A 101 15.33 0.43 -11.89
CA THR A 101 14.47 -0.77 -11.90
C THR A 101 15.20 -1.97 -11.31
N VAL A 102 16.49 -2.16 -11.64
CA VAL A 102 17.32 -3.22 -11.05
C VAL A 102 17.52 -2.99 -9.56
N LEU A 103 17.87 -1.77 -9.14
CA LEU A 103 18.01 -1.43 -7.72
C LEU A 103 16.70 -1.65 -6.95
N ALA A 104 15.57 -1.23 -7.49
CA ALA A 104 14.25 -1.47 -6.88
C ALA A 104 13.95 -2.97 -6.76
N GLY A 105 14.30 -3.76 -7.77
CA GLY A 105 14.18 -5.21 -7.73
C GLY A 105 15.04 -5.84 -6.63
N LEU A 106 16.29 -5.42 -6.48
CA LEU A 106 17.18 -5.89 -5.40
C LEU A 106 16.62 -5.50 -4.02
N LEU A 107 16.12 -4.27 -3.86
CA LEU A 107 15.48 -3.83 -2.62
C LEU A 107 14.27 -4.70 -2.27
N LEU A 108 13.41 -5.04 -3.24
CA LEU A 108 12.27 -5.94 -3.04
C LEU A 108 12.71 -7.34 -2.59
N VAL A 109 13.78 -7.89 -3.18
CA VAL A 109 14.35 -9.17 -2.73
C VAL A 109 14.79 -9.08 -1.27
N VAL A 110 15.55 -8.03 -0.92
CA VAL A 110 16.00 -7.80 0.46
C VAL A 110 14.81 -7.67 1.41
N MET A 111 13.79 -6.87 1.04
CA MET A 111 12.56 -6.72 1.83
C MET A 111 11.83 -8.06 2.03
N GLY A 112 11.73 -8.89 0.99
CA GLY A 112 11.13 -10.20 1.07
C GLY A 112 11.90 -11.14 2.01
N LEU A 113 13.24 -11.19 1.89
CA LEU A 113 14.11 -11.99 2.75
C LEU A 113 14.10 -11.50 4.21
N ALA A 114 14.04 -10.20 4.44
CA ALA A 114 13.91 -9.58 5.75
C ALA A 114 12.48 -9.69 6.34
N ARG A 115 11.54 -10.38 5.63
CA ARG A 115 10.16 -10.64 6.07
C ARG A 115 9.29 -9.39 6.20
N PHE A 116 9.57 -8.34 5.43
CA PHE A 116 8.76 -7.12 5.40
C PHE A 116 7.37 -7.29 4.74
N GLY A 117 7.06 -8.45 4.17
CA GLY A 117 5.75 -8.73 3.58
C GLY A 117 4.57 -8.56 4.54
N ALA A 118 4.79 -8.70 5.85
CA ALA A 118 3.78 -8.37 6.86
C ALA A 118 3.71 -6.86 7.12
N ALA A 119 4.85 -6.15 7.08
CA ALA A 119 4.93 -4.72 7.40
C ALA A 119 4.22 -3.85 6.35
N ILE A 120 4.30 -4.20 5.07
CA ILE A 120 3.64 -3.46 3.98
C ILE A 120 2.11 -3.43 4.15
N LYS A 121 1.51 -4.43 4.80
CA LYS A 121 0.08 -4.46 5.12
C LYS A 121 -0.36 -3.35 6.10
N PHE A 122 0.59 -2.73 6.81
CA PHE A 122 0.33 -1.64 7.74
C PHE A 122 0.32 -0.25 7.09
N ILE A 123 0.49 -0.16 5.76
CA ILE A 123 0.35 1.14 5.08
C ILE A 123 -1.12 1.55 5.13
N PRO A 124 -1.42 2.73 5.71
CA PRO A 124 -2.79 3.14 5.94
C PRO A 124 -3.56 3.39 4.64
N TYR A 125 -4.81 2.94 4.59
CA TYR A 125 -5.68 3.09 3.44
C TYR A 125 -5.81 4.53 2.91
N PRO A 126 -5.90 5.60 3.74
CA PRO A 126 -5.91 6.99 3.24
C PRO A 126 -4.67 7.40 2.45
N VAL A 127 -3.48 6.85 2.80
CA VAL A 127 -2.25 7.09 2.04
C VAL A 127 -2.36 6.48 0.65
N VAL A 128 -2.80 5.21 0.58
CA VAL A 128 -2.95 4.48 -0.70
C VAL A 128 -3.96 5.20 -1.59
N THR A 129 -5.15 5.52 -1.08
CA THR A 129 -6.19 6.22 -1.84
C THR A 129 -5.74 7.62 -2.27
N GLY A 130 -5.01 8.35 -1.41
CA GLY A 130 -4.51 9.68 -1.72
C GLY A 130 -3.53 9.67 -2.89
N PHE A 131 -2.51 8.82 -2.86
CA PHE A 131 -1.53 8.76 -3.94
C PHE A 131 -2.11 8.15 -5.23
N THR A 132 -2.95 7.11 -5.16
CA THR A 132 -3.55 6.53 -6.39
C THR A 132 -4.48 7.51 -7.09
N SER A 133 -5.29 8.26 -6.35
CA SER A 133 -6.12 9.33 -6.92
C SER A 133 -5.28 10.48 -7.50
N GLY A 134 -4.18 10.85 -6.83
CA GLY A 134 -3.23 11.85 -7.34
C GLY A 134 -2.56 11.40 -8.65
N ILE A 135 -2.10 10.16 -8.71
CA ILE A 135 -1.55 9.56 -9.94
C ILE A 135 -2.59 9.55 -11.05
N ALA A 136 -3.83 9.17 -10.75
CA ALA A 136 -4.93 9.13 -11.71
C ALA A 136 -5.15 10.52 -12.34
N LEU A 137 -5.14 11.59 -11.54
CA LEU A 137 -5.25 12.96 -12.03
C LEU A 137 -4.07 13.36 -12.92
N ILE A 138 -2.85 12.97 -12.57
CA ILE A 138 -1.66 13.27 -13.38
C ILE A 138 -1.71 12.51 -14.71
N ILE A 139 -2.08 11.20 -14.69
CA ILE A 139 -2.25 10.40 -15.91
C ILE A 139 -3.29 11.05 -16.81
N PHE A 140 -4.48 11.34 -16.29
CA PHE A 140 -5.52 12.03 -17.07
C PHE A 140 -5.00 13.32 -17.68
N SER A 141 -4.31 14.16 -16.89
CA SER A 141 -3.75 15.43 -17.37
C SER A 141 -2.74 15.24 -18.50
N SER A 142 -1.96 14.15 -18.48
CA SER A 142 -1.00 13.86 -19.56
C SER A 142 -1.69 13.38 -20.85
N GLN A 143 -2.90 12.82 -20.75
CA GLN A 143 -3.65 12.35 -21.91
C GLN A 143 -4.36 13.48 -22.67
N VAL A 144 -4.54 14.65 -22.08
CA VAL A 144 -5.19 15.79 -22.74
C VAL A 144 -4.51 16.13 -24.08
N LYS A 145 -3.18 16.09 -24.14
CA LYS A 145 -2.43 16.27 -25.39
C LYS A 145 -2.87 15.29 -26.49
N GLU A 146 -2.98 14.00 -26.15
CA GLU A 146 -3.31 12.94 -27.09
C GLU A 146 -4.79 12.97 -27.50
N LEU A 147 -5.70 13.23 -26.55
CA LEU A 147 -7.14 13.31 -26.80
C LEU A 147 -7.51 14.44 -27.78
N PHE A 148 -6.84 15.58 -27.63
CA PHE A 148 -7.08 16.76 -28.46
C PHE A 148 -6.11 16.84 -29.66
N GLY A 149 -5.12 15.96 -29.75
CA GLY A 149 -4.11 15.99 -30.81
C GLY A 149 -3.32 17.31 -30.84
N LEU A 150 -2.93 17.83 -29.65
CA LEU A 150 -2.28 19.11 -29.52
C LEU A 150 -0.86 19.09 -30.08
N LYS A 151 -0.53 20.06 -30.93
CA LYS A 151 0.81 20.28 -31.45
C LYS A 151 1.64 21.07 -30.43
N MET A 152 2.35 20.37 -29.58
CA MET A 152 3.23 20.94 -28.56
C MET A 152 4.49 20.10 -28.39
N GLY A 153 5.57 20.71 -27.93
CA GLY A 153 6.80 20.00 -27.57
C GLY A 153 6.65 19.06 -26.40
N ALA A 154 7.73 18.83 -25.66
CA ALA A 154 7.70 18.03 -24.45
C ALA A 154 6.72 18.63 -23.44
N VAL A 155 5.87 17.77 -22.84
CA VAL A 155 4.89 18.18 -21.83
C VAL A 155 5.64 18.43 -20.51
N PRO A 156 5.51 19.63 -19.89
CA PRO A 156 6.18 19.92 -18.63
C PRO A 156 5.79 18.93 -17.51
N ALA A 157 6.75 18.50 -16.72
CA ALA A 157 6.51 17.59 -15.62
C ALA A 157 5.69 18.22 -14.47
N PRO A 158 5.95 19.48 -14.02
CA PRO A 158 5.17 20.10 -12.95
C PRO A 158 3.70 20.32 -13.36
N PHE A 159 2.77 19.93 -12.49
CA PHE A 159 1.33 19.90 -12.77
C PHE A 159 0.77 21.25 -13.27
N VAL A 160 1.09 22.35 -12.58
CA VAL A 160 0.60 23.69 -12.96
C VAL A 160 1.18 24.15 -14.30
N ALA A 161 2.49 23.92 -14.52
CA ALA A 161 3.15 24.24 -15.78
C ALA A 161 2.59 23.40 -16.95
N LYS A 162 2.27 22.13 -16.69
CA LYS A 162 1.60 21.23 -17.64
C LYS A 162 0.26 21.80 -18.09
N TRP A 163 -0.62 22.15 -17.16
CA TRP A 163 -1.93 22.70 -17.51
C TRP A 163 -1.86 24.04 -18.22
N ARG A 164 -0.88 24.89 -17.85
CA ARG A 164 -0.61 26.14 -18.59
C ARG A 164 -0.17 25.87 -20.03
N ALA A 165 0.74 24.94 -20.23
CA ALA A 165 1.21 24.55 -21.57
C ALA A 165 0.10 23.90 -22.40
N LEU A 166 -0.75 23.06 -21.80
CA LEU A 166 -1.91 22.46 -22.47
C LEU A 166 -2.91 23.55 -22.90
N ALA A 167 -3.23 24.48 -22.00
CA ALA A 167 -4.14 25.59 -22.30
C ALA A 167 -3.64 26.49 -23.42
N SER A 168 -2.36 26.84 -23.42
CA SER A 168 -1.75 27.65 -24.51
C SER A 168 -1.72 26.91 -25.86
N SER A 169 -1.73 25.59 -25.86
CA SER A 169 -1.71 24.76 -27.06
C SER A 169 -3.11 24.37 -27.57
N LEU A 170 -4.18 24.66 -26.83
CA LEU A 170 -5.57 24.35 -27.24
C LEU A 170 -5.96 24.85 -28.65
N PRO A 171 -5.51 26.04 -29.13
CA PRO A 171 -5.80 26.47 -30.50
C PRO A 171 -5.26 25.54 -31.59
N THR A 172 -4.33 24.62 -31.25
CA THR A 172 -3.78 23.63 -32.20
C THR A 172 -4.55 22.31 -32.22
N ALA A 173 -5.68 22.22 -31.53
CA ALA A 173 -6.47 21.01 -31.41
C ALA A 173 -6.90 20.46 -32.77
N SER A 174 -6.77 19.14 -32.96
CA SER A 174 -7.13 18.45 -34.20
C SER A 174 -8.53 17.86 -34.09
N PRO A 175 -9.52 18.32 -34.91
CA PRO A 175 -10.86 17.72 -34.93
C PRO A 175 -10.82 16.22 -35.23
N ALA A 176 -9.91 15.76 -36.09
CA ALA A 176 -9.75 14.34 -36.39
C ALA A 176 -9.31 13.53 -35.17
N ALA A 177 -8.34 14.04 -34.39
CA ALA A 177 -7.89 13.38 -33.16
C ALA A 177 -9.01 13.34 -32.11
N ILE A 178 -9.77 14.44 -31.94
CA ILE A 178 -10.92 14.50 -31.05
C ILE A 178 -11.99 13.48 -31.47
N GLY A 179 -12.30 13.38 -32.77
CA GLY A 179 -13.26 12.41 -33.30
C GLY A 179 -12.83 10.97 -33.01
N VAL A 180 -11.55 10.63 -33.21
CA VAL A 180 -11.00 9.31 -32.90
C VAL A 180 -11.01 9.05 -31.39
N ALA A 181 -10.68 10.02 -30.57
CA ALA A 181 -10.70 9.90 -29.11
C ALA A 181 -12.14 9.66 -28.59
N LEU A 182 -13.12 10.46 -29.04
CA LEU A 182 -14.53 10.31 -28.66
C LEU A 182 -15.11 8.98 -29.13
N GLY A 183 -14.81 8.56 -30.39
CA GLY A 183 -15.21 7.25 -30.90
C GLY A 183 -14.62 6.11 -30.08
N SER A 184 -13.33 6.21 -29.71
CA SER A 184 -12.68 5.23 -28.85
C SER A 184 -13.30 5.19 -27.45
N LEU A 185 -13.56 6.35 -26.83
CA LEU A 185 -14.25 6.41 -25.53
C LEU A 185 -15.65 5.82 -25.60
N LEU A 186 -16.39 6.09 -26.65
CA LEU A 186 -17.74 5.53 -26.85
C LEU A 186 -17.66 3.98 -26.92
N VAL A 187 -16.73 3.44 -27.69
CA VAL A 187 -16.48 1.99 -27.76
C VAL A 187 -16.15 1.44 -26.38
N LEU A 188 -15.21 2.07 -25.66
CA LEU A 188 -14.78 1.60 -24.33
C LEU A 188 -15.92 1.60 -23.31
N LEU A 189 -16.86 2.55 -23.38
CA LEU A 189 -17.99 2.65 -22.46
C LEU A 189 -19.15 1.73 -22.81
N LEU A 190 -19.43 1.55 -24.11
CA LEU A 190 -20.58 0.77 -24.57
C LEU A 190 -20.25 -0.71 -24.80
N TRP A 191 -19.03 -1.04 -25.22
CA TRP A 191 -18.64 -2.41 -25.54
C TRP A 191 -18.88 -3.43 -24.42
N PRO A 192 -18.65 -3.12 -23.14
CA PRO A 192 -18.94 -4.06 -22.05
C PRO A 192 -20.42 -4.47 -21.93
N ARG A 193 -21.35 -3.69 -22.54
CA ARG A 193 -22.78 -4.03 -22.63
C ARG A 193 -23.08 -5.00 -23.77
N ILE A 194 -22.24 -4.99 -24.82
CA ILE A 194 -22.40 -5.83 -26.01
C ILE A 194 -21.71 -7.19 -25.79
N SER A 195 -20.46 -7.17 -25.36
CA SER A 195 -19.68 -8.38 -25.13
C SER A 195 -18.75 -8.22 -23.93
N ARG A 196 -18.80 -9.21 -23.03
CA ARG A 196 -17.87 -9.34 -21.91
C ARG A 196 -16.69 -10.26 -22.22
N ARG A 197 -16.75 -10.96 -23.36
CA ARG A 197 -15.71 -11.93 -23.78
C ARG A 197 -14.55 -11.26 -24.51
N ILE A 198 -14.83 -10.23 -25.29
CA ILE A 198 -13.81 -9.47 -26.06
C ILE A 198 -13.53 -8.16 -25.31
N PRO A 199 -12.26 -7.89 -24.96
CA PRO A 199 -11.90 -6.67 -24.23
C PRO A 199 -12.13 -5.40 -25.07
N GLY A 200 -12.84 -4.41 -24.49
CA GLY A 200 -13.13 -3.14 -25.13
C GLY A 200 -11.90 -2.39 -25.69
N PRO A 201 -10.77 -2.34 -24.98
CA PRO A 201 -9.57 -1.68 -25.48
C PRO A 201 -9.06 -2.20 -26.82
N ILE A 202 -9.13 -3.51 -27.07
CA ILE A 202 -8.72 -4.10 -28.36
C ILE A 202 -9.67 -3.71 -29.47
N VAL A 203 -10.96 -3.77 -29.18
CA VAL A 203 -11.98 -3.37 -30.17
C VAL A 203 -11.82 -1.90 -30.53
N ALA A 204 -11.58 -1.04 -29.52
CA ALA A 204 -11.33 0.38 -29.76
C ALA A 204 -10.08 0.59 -30.66
N ILE A 205 -8.98 -0.13 -30.40
CA ILE A 205 -7.78 -0.06 -31.22
C ILE A 205 -8.04 -0.51 -32.64
N LEU A 206 -8.66 -1.68 -32.83
CA LEU A 206 -8.92 -2.22 -34.17
C LEU A 206 -9.82 -1.30 -34.99
N LEU A 207 -10.94 -0.85 -34.40
CA LEU A 207 -11.88 0.03 -35.09
C LEU A 207 -11.27 1.41 -35.38
N ALA A 208 -10.54 2.00 -34.44
CA ALA A 208 -9.90 3.29 -34.64
C ALA A 208 -8.76 3.21 -35.69
N SER A 209 -7.92 2.17 -35.62
CA SER A 209 -6.86 1.97 -36.62
C SER A 209 -7.42 1.72 -38.02
N ALA A 210 -8.50 0.93 -38.13
CA ALA A 210 -9.20 0.73 -39.40
C ALA A 210 -9.80 2.05 -39.92
N ALA A 211 -10.48 2.82 -39.07
CA ALA A 211 -11.05 4.10 -39.46
C ALA A 211 -9.99 5.09 -39.94
N VAL A 212 -8.87 5.20 -39.20
CA VAL A 212 -7.74 6.07 -39.59
C VAL A 212 -7.15 5.65 -40.93
N ALA A 213 -6.99 4.35 -41.19
CA ALA A 213 -6.43 3.82 -42.42
C ALA A 213 -7.40 4.02 -43.61
N VAL A 214 -8.69 3.71 -43.45
CA VAL A 214 -9.70 3.79 -44.51
C VAL A 214 -9.99 5.26 -44.88
N PHE A 215 -10.23 6.10 -43.87
CA PHE A 215 -10.59 7.52 -44.09
C PHE A 215 -9.35 8.42 -44.20
N ARG A 216 -8.12 7.86 -44.12
CA ARG A 216 -6.85 8.60 -44.16
C ARG A 216 -6.83 9.81 -43.24
N LEU A 217 -7.34 9.62 -42.01
CA LEU A 217 -7.44 10.71 -41.04
C LEU A 217 -6.05 11.23 -40.65
N PRO A 218 -5.87 12.55 -40.58
CA PRO A 218 -4.59 13.17 -40.23
C PRO A 218 -4.37 13.14 -38.71
N VAL A 219 -4.19 11.95 -38.15
CA VAL A 219 -3.95 11.73 -36.72
C VAL A 219 -2.60 11.10 -36.50
N GLU A 220 -1.97 11.43 -35.38
CA GLU A 220 -0.70 10.84 -34.97
C GLU A 220 -0.90 9.37 -34.54
N THR A 221 0.00 8.50 -35.01
CA THR A 221 0.02 7.08 -34.68
C THR A 221 1.31 6.72 -33.95
N ILE A 222 1.40 5.52 -33.35
CA ILE A 222 2.65 5.03 -32.75
C ILE A 222 3.77 5.08 -33.81
N GLY A 223 3.50 4.63 -35.03
CA GLY A 223 4.51 4.60 -36.10
C GLY A 223 4.98 5.99 -36.54
N SER A 224 4.10 7.01 -36.55
CA SER A 224 4.50 8.37 -36.90
C SER A 224 5.36 9.04 -35.80
N ARG A 225 5.22 8.63 -34.54
CA ARG A 225 5.96 9.20 -33.39
C ARG A 225 7.23 8.41 -33.04
N PHE A 226 7.17 7.09 -33.01
CA PHE A 226 8.25 6.22 -32.53
C PHE A 226 8.94 5.41 -33.64
N GLY A 227 8.42 5.46 -34.88
CA GLY A 227 8.93 4.66 -35.96
C GLY A 227 8.49 3.20 -35.92
N GLU A 228 9.35 2.30 -36.36
CA GLU A 228 9.06 0.86 -36.31
C GLU A 228 9.29 0.29 -34.89
N ILE A 229 8.35 -0.50 -34.41
CA ILE A 229 8.50 -1.20 -33.14
C ILE A 229 9.43 -2.39 -33.34
N HIS A 230 10.47 -2.47 -32.53
CA HIS A 230 11.39 -3.59 -32.53
C HIS A 230 10.68 -4.83 -31.98
N ALA A 231 10.36 -5.76 -32.87
CA ALA A 231 9.60 -6.98 -32.58
C ALA A 231 10.49 -8.07 -31.94
N ALA A 232 11.33 -7.72 -30.97
CA ALA A 232 12.22 -8.66 -30.30
C ALA A 232 12.41 -8.29 -28.84
N ILE A 233 12.69 -9.29 -28.00
CA ILE A 233 13.20 -9.02 -26.64
C ILE A 233 14.67 -8.62 -26.78
N PRO A 234 15.08 -7.45 -26.25
CA PRO A 234 16.48 -7.05 -26.25
C PRO A 234 17.36 -8.06 -25.52
N ALA A 235 18.62 -8.17 -25.90
CA ALA A 235 19.59 -8.91 -25.10
C ALA A 235 19.75 -8.25 -23.72
N PRO A 236 19.96 -9.04 -22.65
CA PRO A 236 20.18 -8.49 -21.33
C PRO A 236 21.36 -7.53 -21.34
N SER A 237 21.15 -6.32 -20.89
CA SER A 237 22.19 -5.30 -20.82
C SER A 237 22.07 -4.50 -19.52
N LEU A 238 23.21 -4.09 -18.99
CA LEU A 238 23.29 -3.23 -17.83
C LEU A 238 24.17 -2.03 -18.18
N PRO A 239 23.65 -0.80 -18.10
CA PRO A 239 24.45 0.40 -18.32
C PRO A 239 25.60 0.51 -17.31
N PRO A 240 26.67 1.26 -17.63
CA PRO A 240 27.78 1.48 -16.70
C PRO A 240 27.28 2.03 -15.36
N ILE A 241 27.60 1.32 -14.28
CA ILE A 241 27.21 1.69 -12.93
C ILE A 241 28.37 2.45 -12.26
N SER A 242 28.07 3.62 -11.69
CA SER A 242 28.98 4.35 -10.80
C SER A 242 28.36 4.53 -9.43
N ALA A 243 29.18 4.68 -8.40
CA ALA A 243 28.70 4.95 -7.03
C ALA A 243 27.82 6.20 -6.96
N GLU A 244 28.15 7.22 -7.76
CA GLU A 244 27.38 8.46 -7.83
C GLU A 244 25.98 8.21 -8.44
N ARG A 245 25.88 7.42 -9.52
CA ARG A 245 24.59 7.04 -10.11
C ARG A 245 23.73 6.23 -9.15
N ILE A 246 24.34 5.29 -8.39
CA ILE A 246 23.62 4.54 -7.36
C ILE A 246 23.06 5.49 -6.30
N ARG A 247 23.88 6.44 -5.82
CA ARG A 247 23.46 7.42 -4.81
C ARG A 247 22.27 8.27 -5.29
N GLN A 248 22.34 8.77 -6.51
CA GLN A 248 21.28 9.61 -7.11
C GLN A 248 19.98 8.83 -7.33
N LEU A 249 20.07 7.55 -7.73
CA LEU A 249 18.94 6.70 -8.06
C LEU A 249 18.39 5.92 -6.85
N PHE A 250 19.06 5.94 -5.71
CA PHE A 250 18.65 5.17 -4.53
C PHE A 250 17.26 5.58 -4.02
N SER A 251 17.01 6.89 -3.87
CA SER A 251 15.69 7.38 -3.41
C SER A 251 14.56 7.05 -4.39
N PRO A 252 14.67 7.29 -5.71
CA PRO A 252 13.70 6.78 -6.68
C PRO A 252 13.52 5.25 -6.63
N ALA A 253 14.60 4.48 -6.47
CA ALA A 253 14.54 3.03 -6.42
C ALA A 253 13.79 2.53 -5.17
N VAL A 254 13.99 3.15 -4.01
CA VAL A 254 13.21 2.87 -2.79
C VAL A 254 11.73 3.12 -3.04
N THR A 255 11.37 4.22 -3.69
CA THR A 255 9.97 4.53 -4.00
C THR A 255 9.35 3.52 -4.95
N VAL A 256 10.07 3.14 -6.03
CA VAL A 256 9.61 2.09 -6.95
C VAL A 256 9.44 0.76 -6.20
N ALA A 257 10.39 0.38 -5.33
CA ALA A 257 10.30 -0.86 -4.56
C ALA A 257 9.11 -0.85 -3.59
N LEU A 258 8.91 0.23 -2.85
CA LEU A 258 7.76 0.36 -1.95
C LEU A 258 6.44 0.29 -2.70
N LEU A 259 6.31 1.05 -3.80
CA LEU A 259 5.11 1.07 -4.62
C LEU A 259 4.82 -0.30 -5.23
N ALA A 260 5.84 -0.96 -5.79
CA ALA A 260 5.73 -2.32 -6.32
C ALA A 260 5.29 -3.32 -5.25
N GLY A 261 5.89 -3.25 -4.06
CA GLY A 261 5.54 -4.12 -2.94
C GLY A 261 4.11 -3.91 -2.44
N ILE A 262 3.68 -2.65 -2.30
CA ILE A 262 2.33 -2.28 -1.87
C ILE A 262 1.29 -2.80 -2.87
N GLU A 263 1.42 -2.43 -4.14
CA GLU A 263 0.45 -2.83 -5.18
C GLU A 263 0.40 -4.34 -5.35
N SER A 264 1.56 -5.01 -5.35
CA SER A 264 1.61 -6.47 -5.48
C SER A 264 0.90 -7.16 -4.32
N LEU A 265 1.17 -6.76 -3.08
CA LEU A 265 0.53 -7.37 -1.91
C LEU A 265 -0.96 -7.02 -1.82
N LEU A 266 -1.38 -5.80 -2.20
CA LEU A 266 -2.79 -5.44 -2.30
C LEU A 266 -3.49 -6.29 -3.38
N SER A 267 -2.89 -6.46 -4.55
CA SER A 267 -3.40 -7.33 -5.61
C SER A 267 -3.53 -8.78 -5.14
N ALA A 268 -2.55 -9.29 -4.40
CA ALA A 268 -2.58 -10.64 -3.83
C ALA A 268 -3.67 -10.81 -2.77
N VAL A 269 -3.91 -9.80 -1.91
CA VAL A 269 -5.00 -9.80 -0.91
C VAL A 269 -6.36 -9.81 -1.59
N VAL A 270 -6.58 -8.97 -2.61
CA VAL A 270 -7.82 -8.95 -3.40
C VAL A 270 -8.04 -10.31 -4.07
N ALA A 271 -6.99 -10.88 -4.67
CA ALA A 271 -7.05 -12.20 -5.28
C ALA A 271 -7.42 -13.29 -4.27
N ASP A 272 -6.83 -13.27 -3.09
CA ASP A 272 -7.14 -14.22 -2.01
C ASP A 272 -8.61 -14.14 -1.61
N GLY A 273 -9.17 -12.93 -1.47
CA GLY A 273 -10.59 -12.73 -1.19
C GLY A 273 -11.52 -13.28 -2.27
N MET A 274 -11.09 -13.23 -3.55
CA MET A 274 -11.89 -13.71 -4.68
C MET A 274 -11.89 -15.24 -4.83
N ILE A 275 -10.81 -15.93 -4.42
CA ILE A 275 -10.66 -17.39 -4.62
C ILE A 275 -10.58 -18.20 -3.33
N GLY A 276 -10.69 -17.56 -2.16
CA GLY A 276 -10.61 -18.24 -0.85
C GLY A 276 -9.23 -18.84 -0.56
N SER A 277 -8.14 -18.18 -0.98
CA SER A 277 -6.78 -18.67 -0.76
C SER A 277 -5.97 -17.73 0.17
N ARG A 278 -4.72 -18.12 0.45
CA ARG A 278 -3.74 -17.25 1.13
C ARG A 278 -2.45 -17.21 0.33
N HIS A 279 -2.01 -16.01 -0.01
CA HIS A 279 -0.71 -15.78 -0.63
C HIS A 279 0.42 -15.83 0.42
N LYS A 280 1.66 -16.00 -0.07
CA LYS A 280 2.88 -15.95 0.73
C LYS A 280 3.57 -14.59 0.49
N SER A 281 3.29 -13.60 1.35
CA SER A 281 3.69 -12.20 1.14
C SER A 281 5.21 -12.03 0.91
N ASN A 282 6.06 -12.74 1.68
CA ASN A 282 7.51 -12.61 1.53
C ASN A 282 8.02 -13.24 0.23
N VAL A 283 7.46 -14.39 -0.17
CA VAL A 283 7.77 -15.05 -1.45
C VAL A 283 7.32 -14.17 -2.61
N GLU A 284 6.17 -13.52 -2.47
CA GLU A 284 5.67 -12.56 -3.45
C GLU A 284 6.65 -11.41 -3.67
N LEU A 285 7.14 -10.78 -2.59
CA LEU A 285 8.12 -9.70 -2.69
C LEU A 285 9.42 -10.16 -3.36
N VAL A 286 9.93 -11.36 -3.03
CA VAL A 286 11.13 -11.92 -3.67
C VAL A 286 10.87 -12.15 -5.16
N GLY A 287 9.73 -12.74 -5.52
CA GLY A 287 9.35 -12.96 -6.92
C GLY A 287 9.23 -11.66 -7.71
N GLN A 288 8.60 -10.64 -7.12
CA GLN A 288 8.50 -9.29 -7.68
C GLN A 288 9.89 -8.66 -7.86
N GLY A 289 10.77 -8.84 -6.89
CA GLY A 289 12.14 -8.31 -6.94
C GLY A 289 12.95 -8.93 -8.08
N ILE A 290 12.96 -10.25 -8.19
CA ILE A 290 13.66 -10.96 -9.29
C ILE A 290 13.06 -10.54 -10.64
N ALA A 291 11.76 -10.40 -10.74
CA ALA A 291 11.08 -9.99 -11.96
C ALA A 291 11.46 -8.55 -12.37
N ASN A 292 11.60 -7.63 -11.41
CA ASN A 292 12.03 -6.26 -11.69
C ASN A 292 13.51 -6.19 -12.11
N VAL A 293 14.39 -6.98 -11.47
CA VAL A 293 15.79 -7.11 -11.93
C VAL A 293 15.83 -7.59 -13.38
N ALA A 294 15.10 -8.64 -13.70
CA ALA A 294 15.03 -9.15 -15.08
C ALA A 294 14.41 -8.11 -16.04
N SER A 295 13.29 -7.46 -15.65
CA SER A 295 12.70 -6.39 -16.47
C SER A 295 13.70 -5.31 -16.82
N GLY A 296 14.45 -4.80 -15.85
CA GLY A 296 15.49 -3.80 -16.07
C GLY A 296 16.58 -4.29 -17.01
N LEU A 297 17.10 -5.49 -16.80
CA LEU A 297 18.17 -6.08 -17.64
C LEU A 297 17.72 -6.26 -19.10
N PHE A 298 16.47 -6.63 -19.34
CA PHE A 298 15.89 -6.75 -20.68
C PHE A 298 15.32 -5.43 -21.24
N GLY A 299 15.69 -4.30 -20.64
CA GLY A 299 15.28 -2.97 -21.11
C GLY A 299 13.81 -2.64 -20.88
N GLY A 300 13.13 -3.37 -20.01
CA GLY A 300 11.75 -3.09 -19.58
C GLY A 300 11.66 -1.95 -18.57
N ILE A 301 10.43 -1.69 -18.14
CA ILE A 301 10.09 -0.73 -17.07
C ILE A 301 9.73 -1.47 -15.77
N PRO A 302 9.60 -0.78 -14.62
CA PRO A 302 9.17 -1.41 -13.37
C PRO A 302 7.83 -2.14 -13.51
N ALA A 303 7.73 -3.28 -12.84
CA ALA A 303 6.57 -4.16 -12.85
C ALA A 303 6.04 -4.43 -11.43
N THR A 304 4.75 -4.69 -11.34
CA THR A 304 4.09 -5.13 -10.10
C THR A 304 2.87 -6.00 -10.42
N GLY A 305 2.23 -6.53 -9.37
CA GLY A 305 0.94 -7.21 -9.49
C GLY A 305 -0.17 -6.23 -9.85
N ALA A 306 -0.94 -6.55 -10.90
CA ALA A 306 -2.00 -5.69 -11.41
C ALA A 306 -3.38 -6.19 -10.95
N ILE A 307 -4.04 -5.45 -10.05
CA ILE A 307 -5.34 -5.82 -9.46
C ILE A 307 -6.39 -6.12 -10.53
N ALA A 308 -6.57 -5.22 -11.50
CA ALA A 308 -7.59 -5.36 -12.54
C ALA A 308 -7.33 -6.57 -13.45
N ARG A 309 -6.08 -6.81 -13.85
CA ARG A 309 -5.69 -7.98 -14.65
C ARG A 309 -5.83 -9.27 -13.86
N THR A 310 -5.47 -9.28 -12.57
CA THR A 310 -5.64 -10.40 -11.66
C THR A 310 -7.12 -10.75 -11.47
N ALA A 311 -7.99 -9.76 -11.28
CA ALA A 311 -9.43 -9.97 -11.22
C ALA A 311 -10.00 -10.49 -12.54
N THR A 312 -9.50 -10.01 -13.69
CA THR A 312 -9.89 -10.51 -15.01
C THR A 312 -9.46 -11.98 -15.19
N ASN A 313 -8.25 -12.34 -14.75
CA ASN A 313 -7.78 -13.73 -14.76
C ASN A 313 -8.73 -14.65 -13.99
N ILE A 314 -9.07 -14.29 -12.76
CA ILE A 314 -9.96 -15.08 -11.89
C ILE A 314 -11.36 -15.22 -12.50
N LYS A 315 -11.92 -14.14 -13.06
CA LYS A 315 -13.25 -14.12 -13.70
C LYS A 315 -13.31 -15.00 -14.97
N ASN A 316 -12.18 -15.15 -15.66
CA ASN A 316 -12.07 -16.01 -16.85
C ASN A 316 -11.62 -17.45 -16.52
N GLY A 317 -11.61 -17.84 -15.26
CA GLY A 317 -11.36 -19.22 -14.84
C GLY A 317 -9.92 -19.54 -14.45
N GLY A 318 -8.99 -18.59 -14.47
CA GLY A 318 -7.61 -18.78 -13.99
C GLY A 318 -7.58 -19.12 -12.51
N ARG A 319 -6.89 -20.21 -12.15
CA ARG A 319 -6.81 -20.72 -10.77
C ARG A 319 -5.38 -21.03 -10.34
N THR A 320 -4.43 -21.04 -11.25
CA THR A 320 -3.03 -21.34 -10.92
C THR A 320 -2.07 -20.34 -11.58
N PRO A 321 -0.79 -20.31 -11.19
CA PRO A 321 0.21 -19.46 -11.80
C PRO A 321 0.41 -19.71 -13.31
N VAL A 322 -0.02 -20.86 -13.83
CA VAL A 322 0.05 -21.18 -15.26
C VAL A 322 -0.71 -20.17 -16.10
N ALA A 323 -1.85 -19.66 -15.61
CA ALA A 323 -2.59 -18.62 -16.32
C ALA A 323 -1.76 -17.33 -16.51
N GLY A 324 -1.00 -16.93 -15.50
CA GLY A 324 -0.11 -15.77 -15.62
C GLY A 324 1.11 -16.03 -16.50
N MET A 325 1.65 -17.24 -16.50
CA MET A 325 2.71 -17.61 -17.45
C MET A 325 2.16 -17.61 -18.89
N ALA A 326 0.97 -18.17 -19.12
CA ALA A 326 0.29 -18.14 -20.42
C ALA A 326 0.01 -16.70 -20.89
N HIS A 327 -0.41 -15.80 -19.99
CA HIS A 327 -0.55 -14.37 -20.26
C HIS A 327 0.76 -13.78 -20.79
N ALA A 328 1.87 -14.02 -20.12
CA ALA A 328 3.18 -13.48 -20.50
C ALA A 328 3.65 -14.04 -21.86
N VAL A 329 3.46 -15.34 -22.11
CA VAL A 329 3.72 -15.98 -23.40
C VAL A 329 2.83 -15.38 -24.50
N THR A 330 1.56 -15.12 -24.23
CA THR A 330 0.65 -14.46 -25.19
C THR A 330 1.18 -13.07 -25.57
N VAL A 331 1.59 -12.27 -24.61
CA VAL A 331 2.15 -10.94 -24.87
C VAL A 331 3.46 -11.04 -25.68
N LEU A 332 4.31 -12.02 -25.37
CA LEU A 332 5.55 -12.28 -26.11
C LEU A 332 5.26 -12.65 -27.57
N LEU A 333 4.32 -13.55 -27.79
CA LEU A 333 3.94 -13.97 -29.16
C LEU A 333 3.39 -12.78 -29.96
N VAL A 334 2.57 -11.94 -29.32
CA VAL A 334 2.07 -10.72 -29.99
C VAL A 334 3.20 -9.73 -30.25
N LEU A 335 4.14 -9.54 -29.34
CA LEU A 335 5.31 -8.69 -29.58
C LEU A 335 6.09 -9.16 -30.82
N VAL A 336 6.42 -10.44 -30.89
CA VAL A 336 7.24 -11.02 -31.95
C VAL A 336 6.54 -11.04 -33.29
N PHE A 337 5.29 -11.48 -33.35
CA PHE A 337 4.57 -11.70 -34.61
C PHE A 337 3.73 -10.52 -35.06
N LEU A 338 3.16 -9.75 -34.11
CA LEU A 338 2.21 -8.68 -34.39
C LEU A 338 2.74 -7.28 -34.02
N GLY A 339 3.93 -7.17 -33.40
CA GLY A 339 4.49 -5.90 -32.93
C GLY A 339 4.57 -4.84 -34.03
N ARG A 340 4.91 -5.25 -35.28
CA ARG A 340 4.96 -4.35 -36.44
C ARG A 340 3.61 -3.67 -36.77
N TRP A 341 2.48 -4.28 -36.42
CA TRP A 341 1.16 -3.74 -36.67
C TRP A 341 0.77 -2.65 -35.69
N ALA A 342 1.40 -2.61 -34.51
CA ALA A 342 1.13 -1.60 -33.50
C ALA A 342 1.44 -0.17 -33.98
N ARG A 343 2.28 -0.01 -35.03
CA ARG A 343 2.55 1.29 -35.65
C ARG A 343 1.30 2.02 -36.18
N TYR A 344 0.23 1.28 -36.47
CA TYR A 344 -1.03 1.84 -36.98
C TYR A 344 -1.98 2.33 -35.86
N ILE A 345 -1.65 2.09 -34.60
CA ILE A 345 -2.50 2.47 -33.46
C ILE A 345 -2.47 3.99 -33.31
N PRO A 346 -3.64 4.68 -33.31
CA PRO A 346 -3.69 6.12 -33.10
C PRO A 346 -3.38 6.49 -31.66
N MET A 347 -2.59 7.55 -31.44
CA MET A 347 -2.26 8.06 -30.11
C MET A 347 -3.51 8.49 -29.33
N ALA A 348 -4.49 9.09 -30.02
CA ALA A 348 -5.76 9.50 -29.45
C ALA A 348 -6.54 8.31 -28.84
N THR A 349 -6.48 7.12 -29.44
CA THR A 349 -7.09 5.89 -28.91
C THR A 349 -6.40 5.42 -27.64
N LEU A 350 -5.06 5.47 -27.58
CA LEU A 350 -4.31 5.14 -26.37
C LEU A 350 -4.60 6.15 -25.25
N GLY A 351 -4.71 7.44 -25.59
CA GLY A 351 -5.16 8.48 -24.67
C GLY A 351 -6.55 8.21 -24.09
N ALA A 352 -7.49 7.77 -24.93
CA ALA A 352 -8.82 7.35 -24.47
C ALA A 352 -8.79 6.15 -23.53
N ILE A 353 -7.98 5.12 -23.84
CA ILE A 353 -7.79 3.95 -22.97
C ILE A 353 -7.22 4.38 -21.61
N LEU A 354 -6.15 5.21 -21.60
CA LEU A 354 -5.55 5.69 -20.36
C LEU A 354 -6.46 6.61 -19.57
N THR A 355 -7.34 7.35 -20.21
CA THR A 355 -8.38 8.17 -19.54
C THR A 355 -9.35 7.26 -18.76
N ILE A 356 -9.79 6.16 -19.33
CA ILE A 356 -10.64 5.17 -18.63
C ILE A 356 -9.85 4.49 -17.50
N VAL A 357 -8.58 4.19 -17.71
CA VAL A 357 -7.72 3.63 -16.65
C VAL A 357 -7.57 4.64 -15.51
N ALA A 358 -7.30 5.90 -15.79
CA ALA A 358 -7.21 6.97 -14.78
C ALA A 358 -8.52 7.11 -13.99
N TYR A 359 -9.67 7.07 -14.67
CA TYR A 359 -10.97 7.09 -14.02
C TYR A 359 -11.13 5.93 -13.03
N HIS A 360 -10.77 4.69 -13.42
CA HIS A 360 -10.84 3.54 -12.52
C HIS A 360 -9.80 3.61 -11.39
N MET A 361 -8.61 4.12 -11.65
CA MET A 361 -7.57 4.30 -10.63
C MET A 361 -7.90 5.38 -9.60
N SER A 362 -8.69 6.38 -9.98
CA SER A 362 -9.01 7.49 -9.07
C SER A 362 -9.81 7.05 -7.85
N GLU A 363 -10.47 5.87 -7.93
CA GLU A 363 -11.35 5.35 -6.86
C GLU A 363 -12.21 6.45 -6.22
N TRP A 364 -12.73 7.38 -7.03
CA TRP A 364 -13.37 8.61 -6.57
C TRP A 364 -14.45 8.37 -5.51
N ARG A 365 -15.10 7.19 -5.53
CA ARG A 365 -16.10 6.81 -4.51
C ARG A 365 -15.44 6.55 -3.15
N SER A 366 -14.30 5.84 -3.14
CA SER A 366 -13.49 5.60 -1.94
C SER A 366 -12.92 6.91 -1.41
N PHE A 367 -12.42 7.77 -2.32
CA PHE A 367 -11.92 9.10 -1.98
C PHE A 367 -13.02 9.95 -1.32
N ALA A 368 -14.22 10.01 -1.91
CA ALA A 368 -15.36 10.74 -1.34
C ALA A 368 -15.85 10.13 -0.01
N HIS A 369 -15.81 8.80 0.13
CA HIS A 369 -16.22 8.13 1.37
C HIS A 369 -15.28 8.47 2.54
N LEU A 370 -13.98 8.63 2.28
CA LEU A 370 -13.00 8.97 3.31
C LEU A 370 -13.28 10.33 3.98
N PHE A 371 -14.00 11.26 3.36
CA PHE A 371 -14.41 12.51 4.03
C PHE A 371 -15.38 12.28 5.21
N ARG A 372 -15.97 11.09 5.32
CA ARG A 372 -16.84 10.69 6.44
C ARG A 372 -16.08 9.94 7.54
N THR A 373 -14.78 9.79 7.41
CA THR A 373 -13.89 9.15 8.39
C THR A 373 -13.29 10.18 9.36
N PRO A 374 -12.54 9.77 10.40
CA PRO A 374 -11.91 10.72 11.31
C PRO A 374 -11.07 11.78 10.59
N LYS A 375 -11.08 13.00 11.11
CA LYS A 375 -10.39 14.16 10.50
C LYS A 375 -8.89 13.91 10.25
N SER A 376 -8.25 13.08 11.07
CA SER A 376 -6.85 12.67 10.87
C SER A 376 -6.66 11.90 9.56
N ASP A 377 -7.59 11.01 9.21
CA ASP A 377 -7.51 10.20 8.00
C ASP A 377 -7.78 11.05 6.75
N VAL A 378 -8.71 12.02 6.87
CA VAL A 378 -8.95 13.04 5.83
C VAL A 378 -7.71 13.89 5.60
N ALA A 379 -7.02 14.32 6.66
CA ALA A 379 -5.79 15.09 6.55
C ALA A 379 -4.68 14.29 5.83
N VAL A 380 -4.48 13.02 6.19
CA VAL A 380 -3.53 12.13 5.50
C VAL A 380 -3.88 11.98 4.03
N LEU A 381 -5.16 11.72 3.71
CA LEU A 381 -5.64 11.60 2.34
C LEU A 381 -5.31 12.84 1.51
N LEU A 382 -5.70 14.02 1.99
CA LEU A 382 -5.53 15.27 1.26
C LEU A 382 -4.06 15.67 1.12
N ILE A 383 -3.28 15.55 2.19
CA ILE A 383 -1.84 15.86 2.14
C ILE A 383 -1.14 14.95 1.15
N THR A 384 -1.40 13.63 1.20
CA THR A 384 -0.82 12.68 0.26
C THR A 384 -1.25 12.96 -1.18
N PHE A 385 -2.53 13.27 -1.41
CA PHE A 385 -3.05 13.62 -2.73
C PHE A 385 -2.38 14.88 -3.29
N PHE A 386 -2.36 15.98 -2.53
CA PHE A 386 -1.79 17.24 -3.01
C PHE A 386 -0.28 17.16 -3.19
N LEU A 387 0.44 16.47 -2.30
CA LEU A 387 1.88 16.24 -2.48
C LEU A 387 2.15 15.40 -3.74
N THR A 388 1.34 14.39 -4.03
CA THR A 388 1.46 13.59 -5.26
C THR A 388 1.29 14.46 -6.50
N VAL A 389 0.30 15.36 -6.51
CA VAL A 389 -0.05 16.16 -7.69
C VAL A 389 0.90 17.35 -7.88
N LEU A 390 1.28 18.03 -6.79
CA LEU A 390 1.96 19.34 -6.86
C LEU A 390 3.47 19.26 -6.64
N VAL A 391 3.96 18.22 -5.98
CA VAL A 391 5.38 18.09 -5.62
C VAL A 391 6.01 16.88 -6.32
N ASP A 392 5.89 15.72 -5.70
CA ASP A 392 6.48 14.48 -6.17
C ASP A 392 5.85 13.27 -5.45
N LEU A 393 5.66 12.16 -6.17
CA LEU A 393 5.11 10.93 -5.62
C LEU A 393 5.98 10.35 -4.50
N THR A 394 7.31 10.44 -4.63
CA THR A 394 8.25 9.94 -3.63
C THR A 394 8.05 10.63 -2.29
N VAL A 395 7.99 11.97 -2.32
CA VAL A 395 7.72 12.80 -1.14
C VAL A 395 6.34 12.51 -0.57
N ALA A 396 5.33 12.37 -1.44
CA ALA A 396 3.95 12.12 -1.03
C ALA A 396 3.82 10.82 -0.22
N VAL A 397 4.40 9.73 -0.70
CA VAL A 397 4.36 8.42 -0.01
C VAL A 397 5.13 8.48 1.31
N GLN A 398 6.34 9.05 1.32
CA GLN A 398 7.15 9.16 2.53
C GLN A 398 6.44 10.00 3.61
N VAL A 399 6.00 11.20 3.26
CA VAL A 399 5.28 12.10 4.19
C VAL A 399 3.95 11.49 4.62
N GLY A 400 3.20 10.89 3.68
CA GLY A 400 1.91 10.27 3.96
C GLY A 400 2.02 9.13 4.99
N VAL A 401 2.99 8.22 4.82
CA VAL A 401 3.22 7.11 5.76
C VAL A 401 3.67 7.61 7.12
N VAL A 402 4.63 8.56 7.17
CA VAL A 402 5.12 9.13 8.42
C VAL A 402 3.99 9.87 9.15
N LEU A 403 3.24 10.72 8.46
CA LEU A 403 2.12 11.46 9.03
C LEU A 403 1.03 10.51 9.57
N ALA A 404 0.69 9.48 8.81
CA ALA A 404 -0.30 8.50 9.24
C ALA A 404 0.16 7.73 10.48
N ALA A 405 1.45 7.37 10.58
CA ALA A 405 2.02 6.74 11.77
C ALA A 405 1.94 7.68 12.99
N PHE A 406 2.30 8.96 12.84
CA PHE A 406 2.18 9.94 13.91
C PHE A 406 0.73 10.14 14.37
N LEU A 407 -0.21 10.28 13.44
CA LEU A 407 -1.62 10.47 13.78
C LEU A 407 -2.24 9.21 14.41
N PHE A 408 -1.78 8.02 14.00
CA PHE A 408 -2.16 6.76 14.65
C PHE A 408 -1.64 6.70 16.09
N MET A 409 -0.36 7.04 16.31
CA MET A 409 0.24 7.11 17.66
C MET A 409 -0.50 8.10 18.56
N LYS A 410 -0.81 9.30 18.03
CA LYS A 410 -1.61 10.30 18.75
C LYS A 410 -2.98 9.73 19.13
N ARG A 411 -3.68 9.11 18.19
CA ARG A 411 -5.00 8.51 18.45
C ARG A 411 -4.93 7.40 19.52
N MET A 412 -3.88 6.58 19.51
CA MET A 412 -3.66 5.56 20.54
C MET A 412 -3.40 6.20 21.92
N ALA A 413 -2.66 7.31 21.97
CA ALA A 413 -2.48 8.07 23.20
C ALA A 413 -3.79 8.70 23.69
N ASP A 414 -4.64 9.20 22.79
CA ASP A 414 -5.93 9.82 23.14
C ASP A 414 -6.92 8.80 23.71
N VAL A 415 -6.91 7.55 23.21
CA VAL A 415 -7.78 6.45 23.69
C VAL A 415 -7.35 5.95 25.08
N THR A 416 -6.07 6.08 25.43
CA THR A 416 -5.60 5.72 26.77
C THR A 416 -6.16 6.69 27.79
N ASN A 417 -6.94 6.18 28.74
CA ASN A 417 -7.51 6.94 29.84
C ASN A 417 -6.96 6.45 31.18
N VAL A 418 -6.73 7.39 32.10
CA VAL A 418 -6.34 7.11 33.48
C VAL A 418 -7.38 7.78 34.37
N ALA A 419 -8.15 6.99 35.09
CA ALA A 419 -9.22 7.47 35.95
C ALA A 419 -8.98 7.10 37.42
N ALA A 420 -9.29 8.03 38.32
CA ALA A 420 -9.31 7.79 39.75
C ALA A 420 -10.62 7.09 40.09
N VAL A 421 -10.59 5.79 40.23
CA VAL A 421 -11.79 5.00 40.50
C VAL A 421 -12.39 5.31 41.89
N THR A 422 -11.56 5.67 42.85
CA THR A 422 -12.00 6.06 44.22
C THR A 422 -12.87 7.32 44.24
N ARG A 423 -12.72 8.25 43.30
CA ARG A 423 -13.53 9.49 43.25
C ARG A 423 -14.85 9.31 42.54
N GLU A 424 -14.91 8.50 41.50
CA GLU A 424 -16.16 8.21 40.78
C GLU A 424 -17.18 7.46 41.67
N LEU A 425 -16.67 6.73 42.65
CA LEU A 425 -17.52 6.01 43.61
C LEU A 425 -18.13 6.89 44.70
N SER A 426 -17.48 8.02 45.05
CA SER A 426 -18.01 8.95 46.07
C SER A 426 -19.04 9.93 45.49
N ASP A 427 -19.07 10.13 44.16
CA ASP A 427 -19.92 11.12 43.50
C ASP A 427 -21.05 10.52 42.67
N ALA A 428 -21.18 9.19 42.59
CA ALA A 428 -22.24 8.50 41.83
C ALA A 428 -23.57 8.44 42.61
N PRO A 429 -24.70 8.97 42.07
CA PRO A 429 -26.02 8.75 42.66
C PRO A 429 -26.39 7.26 42.59
N ASP A 430 -26.95 6.75 43.69
CA ASP A 430 -27.48 5.39 43.77
C ASP A 430 -28.40 5.07 42.59
N GLY A 431 -27.96 4.18 41.68
CA GLY A 431 -28.85 3.61 40.66
C GLY A 431 -28.35 3.45 39.24
N THR A 432 -27.19 3.96 38.86
CA THR A 432 -26.66 3.77 37.49
C THR A 432 -25.53 2.73 37.45
N MET A 433 -25.91 1.46 37.43
CA MET A 433 -24.94 0.36 37.26
C MET A 433 -24.88 -0.11 35.81
N ASN A 434 -23.80 0.19 35.09
CA ASN A 434 -23.39 -0.55 33.90
C ASN A 434 -22.81 -1.90 34.32
N GLY A 435 -23.27 -2.98 33.67
CA GLY A 435 -23.12 -4.38 34.04
C GLY A 435 -21.71 -4.99 34.02
N ASP A 436 -20.69 -4.33 34.56
CA ASP A 436 -19.37 -4.93 34.76
C ASP A 436 -19.35 -5.73 36.07
N VAL A 437 -19.40 -7.07 35.97
CA VAL A 437 -19.44 -8.02 37.07
C VAL A 437 -18.23 -7.90 38.01
N ASP A 438 -17.12 -7.32 37.52
CA ASP A 438 -15.86 -7.10 38.23
C ASP A 438 -15.61 -5.62 38.61
N GLY A 439 -16.62 -4.78 38.54
CA GLY A 439 -16.53 -3.33 38.78
C GLY A 439 -16.07 -3.00 40.22
N VAL A 440 -15.17 -2.01 40.30
CA VAL A 440 -14.68 -1.49 41.61
C VAL A 440 -15.81 -0.96 42.48
N ALA A 441 -16.91 -0.52 41.88
CA ALA A 441 -18.11 0.01 42.54
C ALA A 441 -18.75 -0.92 43.57
N ARG A 442 -18.46 -2.22 43.55
CA ARG A 442 -18.97 -3.21 44.51
C ARG A 442 -18.02 -3.51 45.67
N ARG A 443 -16.85 -2.87 45.73
CA ARG A 443 -15.81 -3.19 46.72
C ARG A 443 -15.66 -2.06 47.71
N LEU A 444 -15.61 -2.38 48.98
CA LEU A 444 -15.28 -1.45 50.04
C LEU A 444 -13.76 -1.14 49.95
N ILE A 445 -13.40 0.08 49.59
CA ILE A 445 -12.01 0.52 49.55
C ILE A 445 -11.66 1.00 50.96
N PRO A 446 -10.59 0.43 51.58
CA PRO A 446 -10.16 0.84 52.92
C PRO A 446 -9.70 2.31 52.97
N GLU A 447 -9.89 2.96 54.12
CA GLU A 447 -9.36 4.33 54.31
C GLU A 447 -7.86 4.39 54.12
N GLY A 448 -7.42 5.42 53.37
CA GLY A 448 -6.02 5.64 53.04
C GLY A 448 -5.53 4.79 51.86
N VAL A 449 -6.41 4.11 51.11
CA VAL A 449 -6.07 3.45 49.84
C VAL A 449 -6.69 4.22 48.69
N GLU A 450 -5.89 4.54 47.70
CA GLU A 450 -6.36 5.10 46.42
C GLU A 450 -6.16 4.12 45.30
N VAL A 451 -7.18 3.95 44.43
CA VAL A 451 -7.16 3.05 43.27
C VAL A 451 -7.29 3.87 42.00
N TYR A 452 -6.34 3.69 41.13
CA TYR A 452 -6.35 4.25 39.77
C TYR A 452 -6.37 3.15 38.74
N GLU A 453 -7.15 3.31 37.69
CA GLU A 453 -7.20 2.38 36.57
C GLU A 453 -6.65 2.98 35.30
N VAL A 454 -5.80 2.23 34.62
CA VAL A 454 -5.28 2.56 33.29
C VAL A 454 -6.02 1.71 32.27
N ASN A 455 -6.70 2.37 31.34
CA ASN A 455 -7.42 1.74 30.24
C ASN A 455 -6.75 2.10 28.90
N GLY A 456 -6.30 1.08 28.18
CA GLY A 456 -5.63 1.22 26.87
C GLY A 456 -4.12 0.99 26.91
N PRO A 457 -3.45 1.09 25.74
CA PRO A 457 -2.02 0.84 25.64
C PRO A 457 -1.22 1.92 26.37
N PHE A 458 -0.26 1.48 27.19
CA PHE A 458 0.55 2.37 28.01
C PHE A 458 1.89 2.73 27.34
N PHE A 459 1.83 3.73 26.48
CA PHE A 459 2.95 4.26 25.70
C PHE A 459 3.33 5.68 26.13
N PHE A 460 4.33 6.26 25.44
CA PHE A 460 4.83 7.63 25.70
C PHE A 460 3.73 8.69 25.78
N GLY A 461 2.65 8.60 24.99
CA GLY A 461 1.55 9.58 25.03
C GLY A 461 0.61 9.45 26.24
N ALA A 462 0.63 8.33 26.96
CA ALA A 462 -0.10 8.15 28.21
C ALA A 462 0.70 8.62 29.44
N ALA A 463 2.01 8.79 29.27
CA ALA A 463 2.92 9.16 30.35
C ALA A 463 2.56 10.48 31.03
N ASP A 464 2.19 11.48 30.23
CA ASP A 464 1.83 12.81 30.75
C ASP A 464 0.49 12.78 31.51
N LYS A 465 -0.49 11.98 31.04
CA LYS A 465 -1.78 11.81 31.73
C LYS A 465 -1.63 11.23 33.14
N ILE A 466 -0.65 10.36 33.35
CA ILE A 466 -0.39 9.80 34.69
C ILE A 466 0.35 10.81 35.58
N LYS A 467 1.24 11.63 35.03
CA LYS A 467 1.89 12.71 35.79
C LYS A 467 0.87 13.74 36.30
N ASP A 468 -0.13 14.05 35.48
CA ASP A 468 -1.23 14.93 35.90
C ASP A 468 -2.00 14.34 37.08
N VAL A 469 -2.21 13.03 37.11
CA VAL A 469 -2.86 12.32 38.22
C VAL A 469 -2.11 12.52 39.55
N LEU A 470 -0.77 12.53 39.53
CA LEU A 470 0.05 12.78 40.72
C LEU A 470 -0.18 14.16 41.35
N HIS A 471 -0.51 15.17 40.55
CA HIS A 471 -0.79 16.52 41.03
C HIS A 471 -2.18 16.65 41.69
N TYR A 472 -3.08 15.71 41.42
CA TYR A 472 -4.46 15.71 41.93
C TYR A 472 -4.67 14.80 43.15
N VAL A 473 -3.64 14.07 43.63
CA VAL A 473 -3.72 13.29 44.89
C VAL A 473 -3.75 14.28 46.08
N ALA A 474 -4.99 14.70 46.43
CA ALA A 474 -5.20 15.78 47.40
C ALA A 474 -4.91 15.36 48.85
N LYS A 475 -4.94 14.08 49.20
CA LYS A 475 -4.54 13.51 50.49
C LYS A 475 -3.52 12.42 50.26
N LYS A 476 -2.40 12.43 50.97
CA LYS A 476 -1.38 11.37 50.87
C LYS A 476 -1.99 10.03 51.26
N PRO A 477 -2.23 9.11 50.32
CA PRO A 477 -2.69 7.77 50.63
C PRO A 477 -1.56 6.98 51.29
N ARG A 478 -1.87 5.96 52.06
CA ARG A 478 -0.89 5.00 52.56
C ARG A 478 -0.49 4.01 51.49
N VAL A 479 -1.49 3.60 50.70
CA VAL A 479 -1.30 2.66 49.58
C VAL A 479 -1.91 3.23 48.31
N PHE A 480 -1.13 3.24 47.23
CA PHE A 480 -1.57 3.60 45.88
C PHE A 480 -1.62 2.33 45.03
N VAL A 481 -2.80 1.95 44.56
CA VAL A 481 -3.02 0.78 43.70
C VAL A 481 -3.22 1.24 42.26
N LEU A 482 -2.33 0.78 41.36
CA LEU A 482 -2.45 0.97 39.92
C LEU A 482 -3.01 -0.30 39.25
N ARG A 483 -4.28 -0.24 38.85
CA ARG A 483 -4.94 -1.35 38.15
C ARG A 483 -4.58 -1.33 36.67
N MET A 484 -3.95 -2.40 36.18
CA MET A 484 -3.46 -2.53 34.81
C MET A 484 -4.17 -3.64 34.01
N ARG A 485 -5.36 -4.07 34.45
CA ARG A 485 -6.15 -5.13 33.79
C ARG A 485 -6.45 -4.84 32.33
N ASN A 486 -6.69 -3.57 31.99
CA ASN A 486 -7.05 -3.13 30.65
C ASN A 486 -5.85 -2.53 29.88
N VAL A 487 -4.62 -2.81 30.32
CA VAL A 487 -3.38 -2.42 29.65
C VAL A 487 -2.87 -3.60 28.80
N PRO A 488 -3.15 -3.62 27.48
CA PRO A 488 -2.74 -4.73 26.62
C PRO A 488 -1.26 -4.68 26.26
N MET A 489 -0.62 -3.51 26.39
CA MET A 489 0.75 -3.28 25.94
C MET A 489 1.46 -2.20 26.75
N LEU A 490 2.71 -2.45 27.12
CA LEU A 490 3.62 -1.57 27.84
C LEU A 490 4.93 -1.45 27.09
N ASP A 491 5.37 -0.23 26.80
CA ASP A 491 6.66 0.05 26.14
C ASP A 491 7.72 0.59 27.13
N ALA A 492 8.93 0.89 26.63
CA ALA A 492 10.02 1.42 27.44
C ALA A 492 9.65 2.77 28.10
N SER A 493 8.83 3.58 27.45
CA SER A 493 8.38 4.87 27.98
C SER A 493 7.39 4.68 29.12
N GLY A 494 6.46 3.72 28.98
CA GLY A 494 5.56 3.34 30.05
C GLY A 494 6.30 2.78 31.27
N ILE A 495 7.33 1.94 31.06
CA ILE A 495 8.18 1.44 32.16
C ILE A 495 8.85 2.60 32.89
N ARG A 496 9.38 3.59 32.17
CA ARG A 496 10.00 4.76 32.79
C ARG A 496 9.03 5.54 33.66
N VAL A 497 7.78 5.72 33.20
CA VAL A 497 6.75 6.39 34.01
C VAL A 497 6.43 5.60 35.27
N LEU A 498 6.36 4.27 35.20
CA LEU A 498 6.20 3.44 36.39
C LEU A 498 7.40 3.56 37.34
N ASP A 499 8.62 3.66 36.81
CA ASP A 499 9.83 3.94 37.60
C ASP A 499 9.75 5.27 38.33
N ASP A 500 9.32 6.33 37.62
CA ASP A 500 9.17 7.67 38.19
C ASP A 500 8.07 7.69 39.29
N LEU A 501 6.95 7.02 39.06
CA LEU A 501 5.87 6.82 40.04
C LEU A 501 6.37 6.10 41.28
N TYR A 502 7.03 4.96 41.09
CA TYR A 502 7.56 4.17 42.20
C TYR A 502 8.56 4.96 43.04
N ALA A 503 9.49 5.69 42.40
CA ALA A 503 10.46 6.52 43.09
C ALA A 503 9.78 7.65 43.88
N SER A 504 8.80 8.34 43.28
CA SER A 504 8.05 9.42 43.92
C SER A 504 7.26 8.93 45.14
N PHE A 505 6.53 7.83 45.01
CA PHE A 505 5.74 7.25 46.10
C PHE A 505 6.62 6.72 47.23
N ARG A 506 7.71 6.03 46.88
CA ARG A 506 8.70 5.59 47.88
C ARG A 506 9.28 6.74 48.70
N HIS A 507 9.61 7.85 48.05
CA HIS A 507 10.11 9.04 48.75
C HIS A 507 9.06 9.66 49.67
N GLN A 508 7.79 9.55 49.34
CA GLN A 508 6.68 10.05 50.13
C GLN A 508 6.17 9.05 51.21
N GLY A 509 6.76 7.88 51.30
CA GLY A 509 6.32 6.82 52.22
C GLY A 509 4.99 6.14 51.80
N ILE A 510 4.60 6.26 50.54
CA ILE A 510 3.41 5.65 49.96
C ILE A 510 3.79 4.30 49.34
N ARG A 511 3.06 3.24 49.70
CA ARG A 511 3.23 1.94 49.10
C ARG A 511 2.60 1.91 47.72
N PHE A 512 3.36 1.50 46.69
CA PHE A 512 2.91 1.39 45.32
C PHE A 512 2.62 -0.06 44.97
N VAL A 513 1.39 -0.39 44.58
CA VAL A 513 0.94 -1.74 44.24
C VAL A 513 0.42 -1.75 42.79
N ILE A 514 0.82 -2.73 41.99
CA ILE A 514 0.30 -2.97 40.64
C ILE A 514 -0.64 -4.17 40.69
N ALA A 515 -1.89 -3.99 40.23
CA ALA A 515 -2.94 -5.03 40.30
C ALA A 515 -3.41 -5.45 38.91
N GLY A 516 -3.58 -6.76 38.70
CA GLY A 516 -4.20 -7.32 37.49
C GLY A 516 -3.41 -7.10 36.19
N ILE A 517 -2.10 -7.22 36.24
CA ILE A 517 -1.23 -7.02 35.07
C ILE A 517 -1.41 -8.13 34.03
N GLN A 518 -1.50 -7.76 32.75
CA GLN A 518 -1.59 -8.71 31.63
C GLN A 518 -0.22 -9.30 31.26
N GLU A 519 -0.24 -10.37 30.46
CA GLU A 519 0.94 -11.16 30.07
C GLU A 519 2.07 -10.32 29.42
N GLN A 520 1.74 -9.45 28.44
CA GLN A 520 2.77 -8.66 27.74
C GLN A 520 3.38 -7.59 28.65
N PRO A 521 2.62 -6.75 29.40
CA PRO A 521 3.19 -5.83 30.38
C PRO A 521 4.00 -6.54 31.47
N ALA A 522 3.55 -7.70 31.97
CA ALA A 522 4.31 -8.49 32.94
C ALA A 522 5.66 -8.93 32.39
N ALA A 523 5.69 -9.53 31.19
CA ALA A 523 6.91 -9.93 30.52
C ALA A 523 7.86 -8.76 30.25
N ALA A 524 7.33 -7.57 29.91
CA ALA A 524 8.12 -6.36 29.71
C ALA A 524 8.78 -5.88 31.01
N LEU A 525 8.04 -5.87 32.13
CA LEU A 525 8.57 -5.50 33.45
C LEU A 525 9.57 -6.53 33.96
N GLU A 526 9.35 -7.81 33.76
CA GLU A 526 10.26 -8.87 34.15
C GLU A 526 11.60 -8.76 33.41
N LYS A 527 11.54 -8.63 32.07
CA LYS A 527 12.73 -8.42 31.24
C LYS A 527 13.52 -7.16 31.63
N ALA A 528 12.82 -6.13 32.13
CA ALA A 528 13.42 -4.91 32.61
C ALA A 528 13.90 -4.98 34.09
N GLY A 529 13.74 -6.13 34.79
CA GLY A 529 14.15 -6.32 36.21
C GLY A 529 13.30 -5.49 37.19
N ARG A 530 12.03 -5.20 36.84
CA ARG A 530 11.19 -4.32 37.66
C ARG A 530 10.43 -5.07 38.75
N PHE A 531 10.28 -6.37 38.63
CA PHE A 531 9.72 -7.19 39.70
C PHE A 531 10.61 -7.22 40.95
N GLU A 532 11.92 -7.25 40.77
CA GLU A 532 12.88 -7.17 41.87
C GLU A 532 13.00 -5.76 42.43
N LYS A 533 13.00 -4.72 41.54
CA LYS A 533 13.13 -3.32 41.92
C LYS A 533 11.93 -2.83 42.73
N TYR A 534 10.70 -3.20 42.33
CA TYR A 534 9.48 -2.76 43.00
C TYR A 534 9.09 -3.66 44.18
N GLY A 535 9.65 -4.88 44.26
CA GLY A 535 9.28 -5.95 45.17
C GLY A 535 8.13 -6.81 44.63
N ARG A 536 8.31 -8.12 44.56
CA ARG A 536 7.30 -9.06 44.05
C ARG A 536 6.01 -9.01 44.84
N GLU A 537 6.07 -8.68 46.11
CA GLU A 537 4.93 -8.49 47.02
C GLU A 537 4.02 -7.33 46.62
N ASN A 538 4.50 -6.41 45.79
CA ASN A 538 3.73 -5.26 45.31
C ASN A 538 3.01 -5.53 43.97
N PHE A 539 3.09 -6.77 43.47
CA PHE A 539 2.30 -7.22 42.35
C PHE A 539 1.17 -8.12 42.82
N ALA A 540 -0.08 -7.66 42.65
CA ALA A 540 -1.28 -8.38 43.01
C ALA A 540 -1.95 -9.00 41.77
N ALA A 541 -2.43 -10.23 41.87
CA ALA A 541 -3.09 -10.93 40.77
C ALA A 541 -4.43 -10.27 40.39
N SER A 542 -5.11 -9.70 41.36
CA SER A 542 -6.41 -9.01 41.20
C SER A 542 -6.49 -7.76 42.07
N LEU A 543 -7.51 -6.95 41.86
CA LEU A 543 -7.80 -5.82 42.75
C LEU A 543 -8.13 -6.29 44.16
N ASP A 544 -8.86 -7.40 44.30
CA ASP A 544 -9.22 -7.96 45.62
C ASP A 544 -8.00 -8.38 46.42
N ASP A 545 -7.04 -9.01 45.75
CA ASP A 545 -5.76 -9.37 46.35
C ASP A 545 -4.98 -8.11 46.81
N ALA A 546 -4.98 -7.04 46.00
CA ALA A 546 -4.35 -5.78 46.34
C ALA A 546 -5.01 -5.11 47.55
N LEU A 547 -6.34 -5.07 47.59
CA LEU A 547 -7.10 -4.48 48.69
C LEU A 547 -6.99 -5.31 49.99
N ALA A 548 -6.98 -6.64 49.89
CA ALA A 548 -6.79 -7.52 51.04
C ALA A 548 -5.42 -7.30 51.70
N ARG A 549 -4.35 -7.20 50.89
CA ARG A 549 -2.99 -6.88 51.37
C ARG A 549 -2.92 -5.50 52.03
N ALA A 550 -3.60 -4.49 51.41
CA ALA A 550 -3.69 -3.14 51.97
C ALA A 550 -4.48 -3.09 53.31
N SER A 551 -5.52 -3.91 53.46
CA SER A 551 -6.32 -4.00 54.70
C SER A 551 -5.60 -4.71 55.84
N GLY A 552 -4.84 -5.79 55.55
CA GLY A 552 -4.07 -6.54 56.54
C GLY A 552 -2.97 -5.66 57.19
N GLU A 553 -2.37 -4.74 56.44
CA GLU A 553 -1.40 -3.78 56.96
C GLU A 553 -2.06 -2.64 57.78
N ALA A 554 -3.33 -2.29 57.44
CA ALA A 554 -4.09 -1.34 58.23
C ALA A 554 -4.41 -1.86 59.65
N ALA A 555 -4.66 -3.16 59.76
CA ALA A 555 -4.90 -3.81 61.06
C ALA A 555 -3.60 -3.94 61.89
N ALA A 556 -2.47 -4.19 61.24
CA ALA A 556 -1.18 -4.32 61.93
C ALA A 556 -0.57 -2.98 62.37
N ALA A 557 -0.93 -1.85 61.75
CA ALA A 557 -0.46 -0.50 62.11
C ALA A 557 -1.35 0.20 63.14
N GLY A 558 -2.52 -0.34 63.45
CA GLY A 558 -3.47 0.18 64.47
C GLY A 558 -3.41 -0.56 65.83
N SER A 559 -2.60 -1.63 65.93
CA SER A 559 -2.24 -2.34 67.15
C SER A 559 -0.86 -1.91 67.64
#